data_b639379048029897112855d07b3a1417
#
_entry.id   b639379048029897112855d07b3a1417
#
_cell.length_a   1.000
_cell.length_b   1.000
_cell.length_c   1.000
_cell.angle_alpha   90.00
_cell.angle_beta   90.00
_cell.angle_gamma   90.00
#
_symmetry.space_group_name_H-M   'P 1'
#
loop_
_entity.id
_entity.type
_entity.pdbx_description
1 polymer ?
#
loop_
_entity_poly.entity_id
_entity_poly.type
_entity_poly.pdbx_seq_one_letter_code
_entity_poly.pdbx_strand_id
1 'polypeptide(L)'
;LCSRRTLLTIAGAAAVSSITAAHAADGKTSKPAKRTWPDMPTVPTDFNAERCFVELQDAGDGVVFQGPKNGPVVRLAFDTQCPWCVWQYEQLKPFLKQVTFIWHPVAVLNPWSELQGAAILSAKDRKAKFLEHEAHFHDKDFRGLDVRNVELPFDARKKVWDYSKAFRRACGISVPFGVLKTTDGRYIPVPQVTTEEFAKLSGLKPE
;
A
#
# COMPACT_ATOMS: atom_id res chain seq x y z
N LEU A 1 3.67 -67.21 -28.42
CA LEU A 1 3.30 -67.15 -29.82
C LEU A 1 2.98 -65.69 -30.16
N CYS A 2 3.94 -64.99 -30.76
CA CYS A 2 4.02 -64.55 -32.15
C CYS A 2 2.76 -63.77 -32.59
N SER A 3 2.80 -62.52 -33.03
CA SER A 3 3.51 -62.00 -34.18
C SER A 3 3.07 -60.58 -34.51
N ARG A 4 4.07 -59.78 -34.98
CA ARG A 4 4.08 -58.78 -36.07
C ARG A 4 3.48 -57.37 -35.81
N ARG A 5 4.38 -56.50 -35.61
CA ARG A 5 4.83 -55.25 -36.27
C ARG A 5 3.99 -54.83 -37.50
N THR A 6 3.50 -53.59 -37.44
CA THR A 6 3.38 -52.77 -38.64
C THR A 6 3.81 -51.34 -38.31
N LEU A 7 4.94 -50.96 -38.89
CA LEU A 7 5.47 -49.57 -38.90
C LEU A 7 4.69 -48.76 -39.94
N LEU A 8 4.08 -47.68 -39.51
CA LEU A 8 3.65 -46.63 -40.44
C LEU A 8 4.53 -45.38 -40.20
N THR A 9 5.42 -45.19 -41.12
CA THR A 9 6.22 -43.92 -41.26
C THR A 9 5.32 -42.88 -41.91
N ILE A 10 4.97 -41.83 -41.19
CA ILE A 10 4.45 -40.59 -41.79
C ILE A 10 5.50 -39.50 -41.65
N ALA A 11 6.09 -39.16 -42.79
CA ALA A 11 6.95 -37.99 -42.92
C ALA A 11 6.04 -36.76 -42.98
N GLY A 12 6.07 -35.98 -41.91
CA GLY A 12 5.46 -34.66 -41.87
C GLY A 12 6.52 -33.59 -41.77
N ALA A 13 6.71 -32.81 -42.82
CA ALA A 13 7.62 -31.66 -42.83
C ALA A 13 7.10 -30.57 -41.88
N ALA A 14 7.80 -30.34 -40.79
CA ALA A 14 7.55 -29.22 -39.90
C ALA A 14 8.23 -27.96 -40.45
N ALA A 15 7.43 -27.04 -40.98
CA ALA A 15 7.88 -25.69 -41.28
C ALA A 15 8.10 -24.95 -39.94
N VAL A 16 9.34 -24.70 -39.60
CA VAL A 16 9.73 -23.87 -38.44
C VAL A 16 9.60 -22.42 -38.86
N SER A 17 8.47 -21.79 -38.56
CA SER A 17 8.35 -20.34 -38.65
C SER A 17 9.00 -19.72 -37.41
N SER A 18 10.18 -19.19 -37.57
CA SER A 18 10.89 -18.39 -36.58
C SER A 18 10.19 -17.04 -36.45
N ILE A 19 9.38 -16.89 -35.42
CA ILE A 19 8.87 -15.60 -34.98
C ILE A 19 9.95 -14.93 -34.13
N THR A 20 10.76 -14.08 -34.74
CA THR A 20 11.65 -13.16 -34.04
C THR A 20 10.79 -12.04 -33.45
N ALA A 21 10.37 -12.19 -32.19
CA ALA A 21 9.81 -11.11 -31.43
C ALA A 21 10.95 -10.19 -30.98
N ALA A 22 11.17 -9.11 -31.74
CA ALA A 22 12.01 -8.01 -31.28
C ALA A 22 11.29 -7.28 -30.14
N HIS A 23 11.61 -7.62 -28.91
CA HIS A 23 11.26 -6.79 -27.76
C HIS A 23 12.30 -5.68 -27.66
N ALA A 24 12.00 -4.53 -28.27
CA ALA A 24 12.68 -3.30 -27.95
C ALA A 24 12.28 -2.90 -26.53
N ALA A 25 13.20 -3.11 -25.59
CA ALA A 25 13.10 -2.59 -24.24
C ALA A 25 13.34 -1.07 -24.32
N ASP A 26 12.28 -0.31 -24.53
CA ASP A 26 12.29 1.14 -24.34
C ASP A 26 12.21 1.40 -22.83
N GLY A 27 13.38 1.57 -22.20
CA GLY A 27 13.57 1.89 -20.79
C GLY A 27 13.18 3.33 -20.46
N LYS A 28 11.96 3.73 -20.77
CA LYS A 28 11.35 4.95 -20.22
C LYS A 28 10.60 4.56 -18.96
N THR A 29 11.18 4.87 -17.80
CA THR A 29 10.46 4.97 -16.54
C THR A 29 9.38 6.04 -16.70
N SER A 30 8.22 5.64 -17.18
CA SER A 30 7.05 6.52 -17.18
C SER A 30 6.70 6.82 -15.73
N LYS A 31 6.85 8.10 -15.32
CA LYS A 31 6.17 8.57 -14.11
C LYS A 31 4.73 8.08 -14.16
N PRO A 32 4.18 7.53 -13.05
CA PRO A 32 2.79 7.10 -13.05
C PRO A 32 1.94 8.25 -13.58
N ALA A 33 1.07 7.95 -14.56
CA ALA A 33 0.17 8.92 -15.14
C ALA A 33 -0.58 9.61 -14.00
N LYS A 34 -0.64 10.96 -14.02
CA LYS A 34 -1.38 11.74 -13.04
C LYS A 34 -2.82 11.25 -13.07
N ARG A 35 -3.25 10.58 -11.99
CA ARG A 35 -4.62 10.08 -11.87
C ARG A 35 -5.57 11.27 -11.94
N THR A 36 -6.50 11.27 -12.87
CA THR A 36 -7.51 12.31 -13.00
C THR A 36 -8.69 11.99 -12.09
N TRP A 37 -9.42 13.01 -11.64
CA TRP A 37 -10.50 12.91 -10.66
C TRP A 37 -11.57 11.84 -10.91
N PRO A 38 -11.98 11.47 -12.14
CA PRO A 38 -12.93 10.40 -12.34
C PRO A 38 -12.49 9.01 -11.86
N ASP A 39 -11.17 8.80 -11.71
CA ASP A 39 -10.58 7.52 -11.31
C ASP A 39 -10.29 7.43 -9.80
N MET A 40 -10.56 8.51 -9.07
CA MET A 40 -10.37 8.54 -7.60
C MET A 40 -11.61 7.99 -6.92
N PRO A 41 -11.46 7.10 -5.93
CA PRO A 41 -12.57 6.65 -5.12
C PRO A 41 -13.23 7.85 -4.43
N THR A 42 -14.53 8.05 -4.66
CA THR A 42 -15.29 9.07 -3.98
C THR A 42 -15.63 8.63 -2.57
N VAL A 43 -15.49 9.53 -1.60
CA VAL A 43 -15.95 9.28 -0.24
C VAL A 43 -17.48 9.34 -0.23
N PRO A 44 -18.18 8.27 0.23
CA PRO A 44 -19.64 8.32 0.33
C PRO A 44 -20.12 9.47 1.21
N THR A 45 -21.28 10.04 0.90
CA THR A 45 -21.85 11.18 1.65
C THR A 45 -22.24 10.82 3.07
N ASP A 46 -22.53 9.56 3.32
CA ASP A 46 -22.87 8.98 4.63
C ASP A 46 -21.64 8.38 5.37
N PHE A 47 -20.43 8.63 4.86
CA PHE A 47 -19.21 8.11 5.46
C PHE A 47 -18.98 8.67 6.85
N ASN A 48 -18.85 7.77 7.83
CA ASN A 48 -18.57 8.16 9.22
C ASN A 48 -17.05 8.22 9.47
N ALA A 49 -16.48 9.42 9.32
CA ALA A 49 -15.05 9.64 9.49
C ALA A 49 -14.57 9.41 10.95
N GLU A 50 -15.36 9.79 11.93
CA GLU A 50 -15.03 9.54 13.34
C GLU A 50 -14.93 8.05 13.62
N ARG A 51 -15.91 7.27 13.17
CA ARG A 51 -15.88 5.81 13.32
C ARG A 51 -14.65 5.19 12.67
N CYS A 52 -14.29 5.62 11.45
CA CYS A 52 -13.08 5.12 10.78
C CYS A 52 -11.81 5.42 11.59
N PHE A 53 -11.70 6.64 12.12
CA PHE A 53 -10.56 7.05 12.95
C PHE A 53 -10.46 6.22 14.23
N VAL A 54 -11.57 6.05 14.96
CA VAL A 54 -11.65 5.31 16.23
C VAL A 54 -11.36 3.82 16.00
N GLU A 55 -11.95 3.19 14.99
CA GLU A 55 -11.69 1.78 14.68
C GLU A 55 -10.22 1.48 14.38
N LEU A 56 -9.54 2.38 13.65
CA LEU A 56 -8.10 2.26 13.42
C LEU A 56 -7.29 2.51 14.71
N GLN A 57 -7.75 3.41 15.57
CA GLN A 57 -7.14 3.69 16.87
C GLN A 57 -7.25 2.48 17.80
N ASP A 58 -8.42 1.90 17.94
CA ASP A 58 -8.69 0.76 18.82
C ASP A 58 -7.98 -0.51 18.34
N ALA A 59 -7.77 -0.64 17.04
CA ALA A 59 -6.95 -1.71 16.48
C ALA A 59 -5.47 -1.62 16.92
N GLY A 60 -5.00 -0.45 17.37
CA GLY A 60 -3.71 -0.25 18.03
C GLY A 60 -2.77 0.73 17.31
N ASP A 61 -1.51 0.72 17.75
CA ASP A 61 -0.48 1.62 17.24
C ASP A 61 0.15 1.06 15.96
N GLY A 62 0.05 1.83 14.88
CA GLY A 62 0.72 1.57 13.62
C GLY A 62 2.17 2.03 13.60
N VAL A 63 2.61 2.55 12.45
CA VAL A 63 3.89 3.25 12.29
C VAL A 63 3.66 4.73 12.54
N VAL A 64 4.32 5.28 13.56
CA VAL A 64 4.09 6.66 14.02
C VAL A 64 5.18 7.59 13.49
N PHE A 65 4.77 8.64 12.79
CA PHE A 65 5.58 9.81 12.50
C PHE A 65 5.07 10.94 13.40
N GLN A 66 5.79 11.17 14.49
CA GLN A 66 5.37 12.07 15.55
C GLN A 66 5.48 13.54 15.11
N GLY A 67 4.37 14.24 15.12
CA GLY A 67 4.26 15.69 15.02
C GLY A 67 4.18 16.38 16.39
N PRO A 68 3.66 17.63 16.46
CA PRO A 68 3.50 18.37 17.71
C PRO A 68 2.57 17.63 18.69
N LYS A 69 2.86 17.72 20.00
CA LYS A 69 2.12 16.99 21.07
C LYS A 69 0.61 17.22 21.05
N ASN A 70 0.17 18.41 20.72
CA ASN A 70 -1.27 18.78 20.65
C ASN A 70 -1.69 19.13 19.23
N GLY A 71 -0.93 18.69 18.24
CA GLY A 71 -1.21 18.92 16.83
C GLY A 71 -2.29 18.00 16.29
N PRO A 72 -2.68 18.20 15.03
CA PRO A 72 -3.61 17.33 14.35
C PRO A 72 -3.00 15.93 14.17
N VAL A 73 -3.89 14.93 14.08
CA VAL A 73 -3.49 13.52 13.93
C VAL A 73 -4.17 12.94 12.70
N VAL A 74 -3.41 12.27 11.84
CA VAL A 74 -3.93 11.50 10.72
C VAL A 74 -3.69 10.02 10.98
N ARG A 75 -4.74 9.21 10.89
CA ARG A 75 -4.63 7.75 10.83
C ARG A 75 -4.93 7.27 9.43
N LEU A 76 -4.00 6.51 8.84
CA LEU A 76 -4.06 6.02 7.48
C LEU A 76 -3.94 4.50 7.44
N ALA A 77 -4.82 3.84 6.70
CA ALA A 77 -4.62 2.47 6.27
C ALA A 77 -3.80 2.48 4.96
N PHE A 78 -2.76 1.67 4.91
CA PHE A 78 -1.93 1.50 3.72
C PHE A 78 -1.62 0.02 3.50
N ASP A 79 -1.51 -0.37 2.24
CA ASP A 79 -1.07 -1.71 1.87
C ASP A 79 0.35 -1.62 1.31
N THR A 80 1.25 -2.44 1.83
CA THR A 80 2.67 -2.45 1.44
C THR A 80 2.90 -2.78 -0.03
N GLN A 81 1.92 -3.35 -0.72
CA GLN A 81 2.00 -3.66 -2.14
C GLN A 81 1.32 -2.61 -3.03
N CYS A 82 0.82 -1.52 -2.44
CA CYS A 82 0.07 -0.48 -3.14
C CYS A 82 0.98 0.67 -3.61
N PRO A 83 1.15 0.90 -4.93
CA PRO A 83 1.95 2.01 -5.45
C PRO A 83 1.42 3.40 -5.01
N TRP A 84 0.10 3.49 -4.85
CA TRP A 84 -0.54 4.73 -4.41
C TRP A 84 -0.31 5.03 -2.93
N CYS A 85 -0.01 4.02 -2.12
CA CYS A 85 0.37 4.23 -0.71
C CYS A 85 1.75 4.87 -0.61
N VAL A 86 2.72 4.41 -1.41
CA VAL A 86 4.05 5.03 -1.51
C VAL A 86 3.95 6.46 -2.04
N TRP A 87 3.18 6.66 -3.11
CA TRP A 87 2.92 7.99 -3.63
C TRP A 87 2.28 8.91 -2.57
N GLN A 88 1.31 8.42 -1.80
CA GLN A 88 0.66 9.20 -0.75
C GLN A 88 1.63 9.61 0.36
N TYR A 89 2.54 8.72 0.74
CA TYR A 89 3.59 9.06 1.70
C TYR A 89 4.42 10.24 1.21
N GLU A 90 4.85 10.23 -0.06
CA GLU A 90 5.60 11.35 -0.67
C GLU A 90 4.81 12.67 -0.64
N GLN A 91 3.49 12.62 -0.92
CA GLN A 91 2.64 13.81 -0.88
C GLN A 91 2.48 14.40 0.53
N LEU A 92 2.53 13.56 1.56
CA LEU A 92 2.34 13.97 2.96
C LEU A 92 3.65 14.35 3.68
N LYS A 93 4.82 14.06 3.10
CA LYS A 93 6.13 14.40 3.68
C LYS A 93 6.26 15.86 4.13
N PRO A 94 5.77 16.87 3.37
CA PRO A 94 5.87 18.28 3.75
C PRO A 94 5.13 18.65 5.05
N PHE A 95 4.32 17.75 5.60
CA PHE A 95 3.52 18.00 6.81
C PHE A 95 3.99 17.20 8.03
N LEU A 96 5.05 16.40 7.91
CA LEU A 96 5.51 15.49 8.99
C LEU A 96 5.90 16.20 10.29
N LYS A 97 6.28 17.50 10.22
CA LYS A 97 6.59 18.28 11.41
C LYS A 97 5.37 18.96 12.04
N GLN A 98 4.25 19.02 11.31
CA GLN A 98 3.03 19.73 11.71
C GLN A 98 1.91 18.80 12.15
N VAL A 99 1.95 17.54 11.70
CA VAL A 99 0.91 16.53 11.89
C VAL A 99 1.52 15.23 12.40
N THR A 100 0.88 14.59 13.37
CA THR A 100 1.19 13.20 13.71
C THR A 100 0.51 12.28 12.71
N PHE A 101 1.30 11.53 11.93
CA PHE A 101 0.80 10.50 11.04
C PHE A 101 0.99 9.11 11.65
N ILE A 102 -0.07 8.33 11.63
CA ILE A 102 -0.09 6.93 12.10
C ILE A 102 -0.53 6.04 10.95
N TRP A 103 0.42 5.28 10.42
CA TRP A 103 0.21 4.38 9.28
C TRP A 103 -0.09 2.98 9.77
N HIS A 104 -1.26 2.45 9.41
CA HIS A 104 -1.71 1.12 9.77
C HIS A 104 -1.56 0.18 8.58
N PRO A 105 -0.61 -0.77 8.59
CA PRO A 105 -0.47 -1.72 7.50
C PRO A 105 -1.67 -2.67 7.46
N VAL A 106 -2.31 -2.74 6.29
CA VAL A 106 -3.42 -3.64 6.02
C VAL A 106 -3.06 -4.61 4.89
N ALA A 107 -3.67 -5.77 4.87
CA ALA A 107 -3.48 -6.79 3.84
C ALA A 107 -4.76 -6.93 3.01
N VAL A 108 -4.85 -6.18 1.92
CA VAL A 108 -6.02 -6.16 1.05
C VAL A 108 -5.71 -6.47 -0.41
N LEU A 109 -4.44 -6.38 -0.84
CA LEU A 109 -4.04 -6.57 -2.23
C LEU A 109 -3.52 -7.97 -2.53
N ASN A 110 -2.54 -8.46 -1.77
CA ASN A 110 -1.96 -9.78 -1.99
C ASN A 110 -1.32 -10.36 -0.72
N PRO A 111 -0.87 -11.64 -0.71
CA PRO A 111 -0.29 -12.26 0.49
C PRO A 111 0.97 -11.59 1.05
N TRP A 112 1.78 -10.93 0.21
CA TRP A 112 2.98 -10.22 0.67
C TRP A 112 2.65 -9.00 1.52
N SER A 113 1.46 -8.41 1.34
CA SER A 113 0.97 -7.28 2.14
C SER A 113 0.97 -7.61 3.64
N GLU A 114 0.48 -8.80 4.01
CA GLU A 114 0.48 -9.26 5.41
C GLU A 114 1.90 -9.41 5.94
N LEU A 115 2.75 -10.13 5.21
CA LEU A 115 4.10 -10.45 5.65
C LEU A 115 4.96 -9.20 5.79
N GLN A 116 4.93 -8.30 4.82
CA GLN A 116 5.68 -7.05 4.89
C GLN A 116 5.13 -6.11 5.98
N GLY A 117 3.80 -6.04 6.13
CA GLY A 117 3.17 -5.30 7.24
C GLY A 117 3.61 -5.85 8.60
N ALA A 118 3.66 -7.17 8.75
CA ALA A 118 4.14 -7.82 9.97
C ALA A 118 5.64 -7.57 10.22
N ALA A 119 6.47 -7.58 9.17
CA ALA A 119 7.90 -7.24 9.29
C ALA A 119 8.10 -5.80 9.79
N ILE A 120 7.31 -4.85 9.29
CA ILE A 120 7.33 -3.46 9.77
C ILE A 120 6.92 -3.40 11.25
N LEU A 121 5.81 -4.05 11.62
CA LEU A 121 5.26 -3.98 12.98
C LEU A 121 6.11 -4.68 14.02
N SER A 122 6.85 -5.73 13.65
CA SER A 122 7.74 -6.47 14.55
C SER A 122 9.10 -5.80 14.73
N ALA A 123 9.46 -4.84 13.90
CA ALA A 123 10.74 -4.15 14.00
C ALA A 123 10.82 -3.31 15.27
N LYS A 124 12.02 -3.26 15.88
CA LYS A 124 12.30 -2.40 17.03
C LYS A 124 12.07 -0.92 16.71
N ASP A 125 12.44 -0.49 15.52
CA ASP A 125 12.12 0.83 14.96
C ASP A 125 11.21 0.63 13.74
N ARG A 126 9.90 0.72 13.98
CA ARG A 126 8.87 0.57 12.94
C ARG A 126 8.97 1.64 11.85
N LYS A 127 9.35 2.85 12.24
CA LYS A 127 9.50 3.97 11.30
C LYS A 127 10.68 3.72 10.36
N ALA A 128 11.83 3.32 10.89
CA ALA A 128 12.99 2.99 10.06
C ALA A 128 12.66 1.83 9.11
N LYS A 129 11.95 0.78 9.59
CA LYS A 129 11.56 -0.36 8.76
C LYS A 129 10.52 0.01 7.69
N PHE A 130 9.60 0.93 7.97
CA PHE A 130 8.68 1.50 6.98
C PHE A 130 9.46 2.27 5.90
N LEU A 131 10.42 3.13 6.29
CA LEU A 131 11.22 3.88 5.34
C LEU A 131 12.12 2.99 4.47
N GLU A 132 12.63 1.89 5.02
CA GLU A 132 13.33 0.86 4.26
C GLU A 132 12.40 0.23 3.21
N HIS A 133 11.16 -0.10 3.60
CA HIS A 133 10.15 -0.61 2.66
C HIS A 133 9.90 0.36 1.51
N GLU A 134 9.68 1.65 1.82
CA GLU A 134 9.45 2.69 0.82
C GLU A 134 10.65 2.84 -0.15
N ALA A 135 11.88 2.79 0.38
CA ALA A 135 13.10 2.89 -0.42
C ALA A 135 13.25 1.75 -1.43
N HIS A 136 12.82 0.53 -1.05
CA HIS A 136 12.92 -0.68 -1.87
C HIS A 136 11.65 -0.99 -2.67
N PHE A 137 10.64 -0.14 -2.62
CA PHE A 137 9.34 -0.42 -3.25
C PHE A 137 9.42 -0.64 -4.76
N HIS A 138 10.37 -0.02 -5.44
CA HIS A 138 10.57 -0.10 -6.89
C HIS A 138 11.66 -1.08 -7.31
N ASP A 139 12.20 -1.88 -6.38
CA ASP A 139 13.21 -2.88 -6.70
C ASP A 139 12.64 -3.94 -7.64
N LYS A 140 13.46 -4.36 -8.61
CA LYS A 140 13.03 -5.27 -9.68
C LYS A 140 12.81 -6.70 -9.19
N ASP A 141 13.63 -7.15 -8.23
CA ASP A 141 13.64 -8.55 -7.78
C ASP A 141 12.52 -8.84 -6.78
N PHE A 142 12.25 -7.89 -5.90
CA PHE A 142 11.19 -8.00 -4.91
C PHE A 142 10.72 -6.61 -4.47
N ARG A 143 9.43 -6.36 -4.58
CA ARG A 143 8.84 -5.06 -4.22
C ARG A 143 8.83 -4.84 -2.72
N GLY A 144 9.53 -3.82 -2.24
CA GLY A 144 9.62 -3.47 -0.84
C GLY A 144 10.50 -4.43 -0.03
N LEU A 145 10.15 -4.70 1.22
CA LEU A 145 10.91 -5.61 2.08
C LEU A 145 10.88 -7.04 1.56
N ASP A 146 12.05 -7.63 1.36
CA ASP A 146 12.14 -9.06 1.03
C ASP A 146 11.91 -9.92 2.28
N VAL A 147 10.75 -10.53 2.35
CA VAL A 147 10.29 -11.34 3.49
C VAL A 147 10.18 -12.83 3.15
N ARG A 148 10.71 -13.28 2.00
CA ARG A 148 10.57 -14.66 1.51
C ARG A 148 11.12 -15.73 2.45
N ASN A 149 12.15 -15.40 3.21
CA ASN A 149 12.82 -16.34 4.14
C ASN A 149 12.89 -15.77 5.57
N VAL A 150 11.93 -14.91 5.91
CA VAL A 150 11.88 -14.28 7.24
C VAL A 150 10.78 -14.93 8.06
N GLU A 151 11.15 -15.48 9.22
CA GLU A 151 10.16 -15.90 10.21
C GLU A 151 9.60 -14.68 10.93
N LEU A 152 8.28 -14.52 10.85
CA LEU A 152 7.59 -13.35 11.40
C LEU A 152 6.71 -13.76 12.59
N PRO A 153 6.75 -13.00 13.71
CA PRO A 153 5.95 -13.29 14.89
C PRO A 153 4.44 -13.34 14.53
N PHE A 154 3.75 -14.35 15.05
CA PHE A 154 2.31 -14.50 14.83
C PHE A 154 1.52 -13.27 15.29
N ASP A 155 1.90 -12.66 16.42
CA ASP A 155 1.22 -11.46 16.94
C ASP A 155 1.35 -10.25 16.00
N ALA A 156 2.50 -10.11 15.32
CA ALA A 156 2.66 -9.05 14.31
C ALA A 156 1.78 -9.30 13.08
N ARG A 157 1.68 -10.54 12.61
CA ARG A 157 0.77 -10.93 11.51
C ARG A 157 -0.69 -10.74 11.92
N LYS A 158 -1.06 -11.20 13.13
CA LYS A 158 -2.38 -10.98 13.69
C LYS A 158 -2.75 -9.50 13.75
N LYS A 159 -1.80 -8.63 14.11
CA LYS A 159 -2.02 -7.19 14.16
C LYS A 159 -2.37 -6.61 12.78
N VAL A 160 -1.72 -7.06 11.69
CA VAL A 160 -2.08 -6.66 10.32
C VAL A 160 -3.51 -7.11 9.98
N TRP A 161 -3.93 -8.30 10.43
CA TRP A 161 -5.32 -8.76 10.24
C TRP A 161 -6.31 -7.90 11.02
N ASP A 162 -5.98 -7.51 12.25
CA ASP A 162 -6.85 -6.65 13.07
C ASP A 162 -7.02 -5.27 12.42
N TYR A 163 -5.95 -4.66 11.90
CA TYR A 163 -6.04 -3.43 11.11
C TYR A 163 -6.85 -3.62 9.82
N SER A 164 -6.66 -4.75 9.13
CA SER A 164 -7.42 -5.04 7.90
C SER A 164 -8.91 -5.20 8.18
N LYS A 165 -9.29 -5.81 9.31
CA LYS A 165 -10.69 -5.92 9.76
C LYS A 165 -11.28 -4.57 10.12
N ALA A 166 -10.56 -3.75 10.91
CA ALA A 166 -10.97 -2.40 11.27
C ALA A 166 -11.17 -1.53 10.02
N PHE A 167 -10.21 -1.57 9.09
CA PHE A 167 -10.30 -0.88 7.82
C PHE A 167 -11.54 -1.30 7.00
N ARG A 168 -11.76 -2.60 6.80
CA ARG A 168 -12.92 -3.09 6.03
C ARG A 168 -14.25 -2.76 6.69
N ARG A 169 -14.31 -2.74 8.03
CA ARG A 169 -15.55 -2.49 8.79
C ARG A 169 -15.94 -1.01 8.82
N ALA A 170 -14.98 -0.10 8.84
CA ALA A 170 -15.23 1.31 9.07
C ALA A 170 -14.73 2.27 7.99
N CYS A 171 -13.72 1.88 7.22
CA CYS A 171 -13.10 2.74 6.21
C CYS A 171 -13.40 2.27 4.78
N GLY A 172 -13.08 1.02 4.45
CA GLY A 172 -13.55 0.19 3.32
C GLY A 172 -13.55 0.75 1.90
N ILE A 173 -12.97 1.94 1.64
CA ILE A 173 -13.08 2.61 0.34
C ILE A 173 -11.97 2.15 -0.61
N SER A 174 -10.73 2.44 -0.24
CA SER A 174 -9.52 2.09 -1.02
C SER A 174 -8.29 2.26 -0.15
N VAL A 175 -7.13 1.77 -0.60
CA VAL A 175 -5.84 2.10 0.01
C VAL A 175 -5.03 2.97 -0.96
N PRO A 176 -4.34 4.04 -0.48
CA PRO A 176 -4.39 4.56 0.88
C PRO A 176 -5.72 5.25 1.21
N PHE A 177 -6.14 5.17 2.46
CA PHE A 177 -7.28 5.92 2.96
C PHE A 177 -7.12 6.20 4.45
N GLY A 178 -7.50 7.38 4.90
CA GLY A 178 -7.39 7.74 6.30
C GLY A 178 -8.36 8.83 6.72
N VAL A 179 -8.14 9.30 7.94
CA VAL A 179 -8.91 10.38 8.55
C VAL A 179 -7.98 11.30 9.31
N LEU A 180 -8.13 12.60 9.10
CA LEU A 180 -7.53 13.67 9.87
C LEU A 180 -8.45 14.04 11.03
N LYS A 181 -7.95 13.94 12.27
CA LYS A 181 -8.55 14.58 13.43
C LYS A 181 -7.86 15.92 13.64
N THR A 182 -8.60 17.00 13.47
CA THR A 182 -8.11 18.37 13.67
C THR A 182 -8.00 18.71 15.15
N THR A 183 -7.31 19.79 15.48
CA THR A 183 -7.13 20.27 16.86
C THR A 183 -8.43 20.75 17.51
N ASP A 184 -9.42 21.16 16.70
CA ASP A 184 -10.78 21.52 17.14
C ASP A 184 -11.74 20.31 17.20
N GLY A 185 -11.23 19.10 17.02
CA GLY A 185 -11.98 17.85 17.21
C GLY A 185 -12.78 17.35 16.01
N ARG A 186 -12.70 18.02 14.85
CA ARG A 186 -13.37 17.55 13.61
C ARG A 186 -12.63 16.35 13.01
N TYR A 187 -13.39 15.46 12.36
CA TYR A 187 -12.88 14.33 11.61
C TYR A 187 -13.09 14.54 10.11
N ILE A 188 -12.01 14.60 9.35
CA ILE A 188 -12.02 14.90 7.91
C ILE A 188 -11.46 13.69 7.17
N PRO A 189 -12.20 13.08 6.22
CA PRO A 189 -11.68 12.01 5.39
C PRO A 189 -10.46 12.45 4.60
N VAL A 190 -9.44 11.61 4.56
CA VAL A 190 -8.21 11.80 3.78
C VAL A 190 -8.14 10.63 2.79
N PRO A 191 -8.82 10.73 1.64
CA PRO A 191 -8.63 9.80 0.54
C PRO A 191 -7.24 9.99 -0.06
N GLN A 192 -6.96 9.39 -1.17
CA GLN A 192 -5.75 9.68 -1.93
C GLN A 192 -5.72 11.16 -2.33
N VAL A 193 -4.76 11.94 -1.78
CA VAL A 193 -4.69 13.41 -1.95
C VAL A 193 -3.29 13.86 -2.35
N THR A 194 -3.20 14.93 -3.13
CA THR A 194 -1.95 15.65 -3.38
C THR A 194 -1.56 16.50 -2.17
N THR A 195 -0.31 17.00 -2.19
CA THR A 195 0.17 17.98 -1.19
C THR A 195 -0.75 19.19 -1.08
N GLU A 196 -1.19 19.74 -2.21
CA GLU A 196 -2.08 20.91 -2.25
C GLU A 196 -3.49 20.59 -1.73
N GLU A 197 -4.02 19.41 -2.05
CA GLU A 197 -5.32 18.97 -1.54
C GLU A 197 -5.27 18.74 -0.03
N PHE A 198 -4.20 18.12 0.47
CA PHE A 198 -4.03 17.96 1.92
C PHE A 198 -3.86 19.30 2.63
N ALA A 199 -3.12 20.26 2.04
CA ALA A 199 -3.01 21.62 2.56
C ALA A 199 -4.38 22.28 2.71
N LYS A 200 -5.26 22.14 1.71
CA LYS A 200 -6.64 22.64 1.76
C LYS A 200 -7.49 21.96 2.82
N LEU A 201 -7.40 20.62 2.93
CA LEU A 201 -8.15 19.85 3.91
C LEU A 201 -7.74 20.17 5.35
N SER A 202 -6.45 20.31 5.59
CA SER A 202 -5.88 20.51 6.93
C SER A 202 -5.81 21.98 7.35
N GLY A 203 -5.83 22.92 6.40
CA GLY A 203 -5.55 24.34 6.64
C GLY A 203 -4.07 24.63 6.89
N LEU A 204 -3.16 23.66 6.69
CA LEU A 204 -1.72 23.80 6.91
C LEU A 204 -1.01 24.17 5.62
N LYS A 205 0.20 24.73 5.76
CA LYS A 205 1.09 25.01 4.63
C LYS A 205 2.18 23.96 4.56
N PRO A 206 2.50 23.42 3.34
CA PRO A 206 3.62 22.50 3.18
C PRO A 206 4.95 23.20 3.51
N GLU A 207 5.85 22.49 4.23
CA GLU A 207 7.21 22.92 4.55
C GLU A 207 8.23 22.38 3.55
#